data_c682f83e1c7467d20e1792480aad68e4
#
_entry.id   c682f83e1c7467d20e1792480aad68e4
#
_cell.length_a   1.000
_cell.length_b   1.000
_cell.length_c   1.000
_cell.angle_alpha   90.00
_cell.angle_beta   90.00
_cell.angle_gamma   90.00
#
_symmetry.space_group_name_H-M   'P 1'
#
loop_
_entity.id
_entity.type
_entity.pdbx_description
1 polymer ?
#
loop_
_entity_poly.entity_id
_entity_poly.type
_entity_poly.pdbx_seq_one_letter_code
_entity_poly.pdbx_strand_id
1 'polypeptide(L)'
;MRVGVPKEIKTHEYRVGLTPGAVREYVNAGHSVLVESKAGVGIGAGDEIYRMAGAIVVDTAAEVFATADMIVKVKEPQPVEWVQLREGQIVYTYLHLAPDPKQARGLMDSGCTAIAYETVTDKRGGLPLLAPMSEVAGRLSIEAAGTALKRHNGGRGLLIGGVPGVQPARVVVIGGGVVGTHAARMATGLGAEVSILDRSIPRLRELDELFEGRVRTRFSTIEAIEQEVFTADVVIGAVLVPGASAPKLISREMLKSMKPGSVIVDVAIDQGGCFETSRATTHADPTYEVNCVVHYCVANMPGAVPVTSSQALNNATLPFGLALANRGFAAIIEDPHLRAGLNVHRGRLTYRAVAESLGLQFSPLQDGVAA
;
A
#
# COMPACT_ATOMS: atom_id res chain seq x y z
N MET A 1 21.57 -15.01 -10.20
CA MET A 1 20.80 -15.29 -8.98
C MET A 1 19.56 -16.09 -9.33
N ARG A 2 19.06 -16.95 -8.44
CA ARG A 2 17.77 -17.63 -8.57
C ARG A 2 16.73 -16.80 -7.82
N VAL A 3 15.72 -16.30 -8.55
CA VAL A 3 14.66 -15.46 -8.00
C VAL A 3 13.39 -16.30 -7.86
N GLY A 4 12.79 -16.31 -6.71
CA GLY A 4 11.61 -17.11 -6.41
C GLY A 4 10.36 -16.25 -6.20
N VAL A 5 9.26 -16.67 -6.80
CA VAL A 5 7.96 -16.00 -6.72
C VAL A 5 6.93 -17.00 -6.21
N PRO A 6 6.72 -17.10 -4.90
CA PRO A 6 5.66 -17.93 -4.35
C PRO A 6 4.29 -17.30 -4.62
N LYS A 7 3.25 -18.11 -4.62
CA LYS A 7 1.87 -17.64 -4.66
C LYS A 7 1.53 -16.95 -3.35
N GLU A 8 0.81 -15.83 -3.42
CA GLU A 8 0.29 -15.15 -2.24
C GLU A 8 -0.80 -16.00 -1.56
N ILE A 9 -0.71 -16.12 -0.24
CA ILE A 9 -1.60 -16.98 0.55
C ILE A 9 -2.49 -16.21 1.55
N LYS A 10 -2.27 -14.89 1.66
CA LYS A 10 -3.10 -14.04 2.51
C LYS A 10 -4.51 -13.92 1.92
N THR A 11 -5.51 -13.94 2.79
CA THR A 11 -6.92 -13.84 2.36
C THR A 11 -7.16 -12.60 1.50
N HIS A 12 -7.82 -12.77 0.35
CA HIS A 12 -8.09 -11.73 -0.64
C HIS A 12 -6.84 -11.04 -1.21
N GLU A 13 -5.68 -11.73 -1.21
CA GLU A 13 -4.51 -11.28 -1.94
C GLU A 13 -4.41 -12.04 -3.26
N TYR A 14 -4.62 -11.33 -4.35
CA TYR A 14 -4.67 -11.85 -5.71
C TYR A 14 -3.53 -11.32 -6.58
N ARG A 15 -2.69 -10.42 -6.05
CA ARG A 15 -1.51 -9.88 -6.73
C ARG A 15 -0.41 -10.93 -6.77
N VAL A 16 0.66 -10.64 -7.51
CA VAL A 16 1.84 -11.51 -7.63
C VAL A 16 3.12 -10.66 -7.56
N GLY A 17 4.17 -11.22 -6.96
CA GLY A 17 5.45 -10.54 -6.78
C GLY A 17 6.11 -10.11 -8.09
N LEU A 18 6.09 -10.96 -9.11
CA LEU A 18 6.56 -10.63 -10.46
C LEU A 18 5.48 -10.95 -11.51
N THR A 19 5.16 -9.97 -12.35
CA THR A 19 4.37 -10.19 -13.57
C THR A 19 5.21 -10.91 -14.63
N PRO A 20 4.60 -11.56 -15.65
CA PRO A 20 5.37 -12.17 -16.74
C PRO A 20 6.32 -11.21 -17.44
N GLY A 21 5.94 -9.92 -17.57
CA GLY A 21 6.82 -8.89 -18.11
C GLY A 21 8.06 -8.67 -17.25
N ALA A 22 7.89 -8.57 -15.93
CA ALA A 22 9.02 -8.44 -15.01
C ALA A 22 9.91 -9.70 -15.00
N VAL A 23 9.32 -10.90 -15.07
CA VAL A 23 10.08 -12.16 -15.23
C VAL A 23 11.02 -12.11 -16.43
N ARG A 24 10.54 -11.62 -17.59
CA ARG A 24 11.38 -11.49 -18.78
C ARG A 24 12.58 -10.59 -18.57
N GLU A 25 12.43 -9.50 -17.81
CA GLU A 25 13.54 -8.59 -17.49
C GLU A 25 14.61 -9.28 -16.62
N TYR A 26 14.20 -10.07 -15.62
CA TYR A 26 15.14 -10.85 -14.81
C TYR A 26 15.85 -11.92 -15.65
N VAL A 27 15.12 -12.63 -16.52
CA VAL A 27 15.70 -13.67 -17.39
C VAL A 27 16.68 -13.03 -18.39
N ASN A 28 16.31 -11.90 -18.99
CA ASN A 28 17.20 -11.17 -19.91
C ASN A 28 18.46 -10.64 -19.21
N ALA A 29 18.37 -10.35 -17.92
CA ALA A 29 19.54 -9.98 -17.08
C ALA A 29 20.39 -11.19 -16.64
N GLY A 30 20.09 -12.42 -17.11
CA GLY A 30 20.85 -13.63 -16.82
C GLY A 30 20.46 -14.33 -15.51
N HIS A 31 19.30 -14.04 -14.95
CA HIS A 31 18.82 -14.71 -13.73
C HIS A 31 17.84 -15.84 -14.05
N SER A 32 17.78 -16.85 -13.19
CA SER A 32 16.74 -17.88 -13.23
C SER A 32 15.57 -17.43 -12.36
N VAL A 33 14.34 -17.53 -12.88
CA VAL A 33 13.14 -17.18 -12.13
C VAL A 33 12.29 -18.42 -11.92
N LEU A 34 12.03 -18.76 -10.65
CA LEU A 34 11.12 -19.83 -10.26
C LEU A 34 9.78 -19.20 -9.87
N VAL A 35 8.68 -19.72 -10.40
CA VAL A 35 7.32 -19.24 -10.08
C VAL A 35 6.49 -20.42 -9.59
N GLU A 36 5.85 -20.29 -8.45
CA GLU A 36 4.91 -21.30 -7.98
C GLU A 36 3.70 -21.39 -8.91
N SER A 37 3.27 -22.60 -9.22
CA SER A 37 2.09 -22.87 -10.04
C SER A 37 0.89 -22.07 -9.54
N LYS A 38 0.17 -21.46 -10.47
CA LYS A 38 -1.01 -20.62 -10.21
C LYS A 38 -0.73 -19.29 -9.46
N ALA A 39 0.52 -18.88 -9.27
CA ALA A 39 0.83 -17.62 -8.59
C ALA A 39 0.23 -16.40 -9.30
N GLY A 40 0.16 -16.40 -10.63
CA GLY A 40 -0.35 -15.29 -11.42
C GLY A 40 -1.83 -15.39 -11.81
N VAL A 41 -2.58 -16.38 -11.34
CA VAL A 41 -4.00 -16.56 -11.74
C VAL A 41 -4.83 -15.33 -11.42
N GLY A 42 -4.59 -14.67 -10.29
CA GLY A 42 -5.30 -13.47 -9.87
C GLY A 42 -5.14 -12.26 -10.82
N ILE A 43 -4.09 -12.26 -11.64
CA ILE A 43 -3.85 -11.23 -12.67
C ILE A 43 -4.13 -11.74 -14.09
N GLY A 44 -4.76 -12.91 -14.23
CA GLY A 44 -5.04 -13.53 -15.52
C GLY A 44 -3.83 -14.17 -16.21
N ALA A 45 -2.69 -14.31 -15.52
CA ALA A 45 -1.48 -14.94 -16.02
C ALA A 45 -1.34 -16.37 -15.49
N GLY A 46 -1.70 -17.36 -16.31
CA GLY A 46 -1.51 -18.78 -16.00
C GLY A 46 -0.06 -19.23 -16.18
N ASP A 47 0.22 -20.47 -15.75
CA ASP A 47 1.57 -21.04 -15.72
C ASP A 47 2.28 -21.03 -17.08
N GLU A 48 1.53 -21.24 -18.17
CA GLU A 48 2.09 -21.22 -19.52
C GLU A 48 2.61 -19.85 -19.92
N ILE A 49 1.93 -18.80 -19.51
CA ILE A 49 2.38 -17.42 -19.76
C ILE A 49 3.71 -17.14 -19.05
N TYR A 50 3.90 -17.68 -17.85
CA TYR A 50 5.16 -17.59 -17.12
C TYR A 50 6.28 -18.41 -17.78
N ARG A 51 5.97 -19.64 -18.29
CA ARG A 51 6.94 -20.43 -19.05
C ARG A 51 7.37 -19.70 -20.33
N MET A 52 6.43 -19.11 -21.07
CA MET A 52 6.76 -18.27 -22.24
C MET A 52 7.58 -17.03 -21.89
N ALA A 53 7.45 -16.51 -20.68
CA ALA A 53 8.29 -15.41 -20.15
C ALA A 53 9.71 -15.89 -19.76
N GLY A 54 9.99 -17.19 -19.77
CA GLY A 54 11.27 -17.79 -19.39
C GLY A 54 11.35 -18.27 -17.94
N ALA A 55 10.25 -18.29 -17.19
CA ALA A 55 10.23 -18.82 -15.83
C ALA A 55 10.22 -20.36 -15.80
N ILE A 56 10.81 -20.90 -14.74
CA ILE A 56 10.63 -22.29 -14.33
C ILE A 56 9.44 -22.33 -13.38
N VAL A 57 8.35 -22.97 -13.81
CA VAL A 57 7.16 -23.14 -12.97
C VAL A 57 7.34 -24.41 -12.14
N VAL A 58 7.21 -24.26 -10.81
CA VAL A 58 7.31 -25.34 -9.81
C VAL A 58 5.97 -25.53 -9.11
N ASP A 59 5.74 -26.71 -8.55
CA ASP A 59 4.42 -27.07 -8.06
C ASP A 59 4.09 -26.46 -6.69
N THR A 60 5.11 -26.19 -5.86
CA THR A 60 4.90 -25.80 -4.45
C THR A 60 5.73 -24.59 -4.03
N ALA A 61 5.22 -23.82 -3.06
CA ALA A 61 5.98 -22.77 -2.40
C ALA A 61 7.27 -23.31 -1.75
N ALA A 62 7.22 -24.53 -1.20
CA ALA A 62 8.38 -25.14 -0.56
C ALA A 62 9.58 -25.31 -1.53
N GLU A 63 9.32 -25.66 -2.78
CA GLU A 63 10.37 -25.70 -3.82
C GLU A 63 10.92 -24.31 -4.13
N VAL A 64 10.05 -23.29 -4.15
CA VAL A 64 10.47 -21.90 -4.35
C VAL A 64 11.38 -21.46 -3.21
N PHE A 65 10.96 -21.63 -1.95
CA PHE A 65 11.73 -21.19 -0.77
C PHE A 65 13.06 -21.96 -0.63
N ALA A 66 13.06 -23.28 -0.89
CA ALA A 66 14.26 -24.09 -0.78
C ALA A 66 15.32 -23.73 -1.84
N THR A 67 14.88 -23.32 -3.04
CA THR A 67 15.78 -23.17 -4.19
C THR A 67 16.23 -21.73 -4.41
N ALA A 68 15.35 -20.75 -4.20
CA ALA A 68 15.62 -19.36 -4.53
C ALA A 68 16.67 -18.71 -3.61
N ASP A 69 17.47 -17.81 -4.18
CA ASP A 69 18.41 -16.95 -3.43
C ASP A 69 17.71 -15.65 -2.98
N MET A 70 16.70 -15.20 -3.76
CA MET A 70 15.85 -14.06 -3.44
C MET A 70 14.39 -14.43 -3.63
N ILE A 71 13.58 -14.18 -2.62
CA ILE A 71 12.11 -14.32 -2.65
C ILE A 71 11.49 -12.96 -2.92
N VAL A 72 10.66 -12.86 -3.95
CA VAL A 72 9.91 -11.65 -4.31
C VAL A 72 8.43 -11.89 -4.10
N LYS A 73 7.83 -11.11 -3.22
CA LYS A 73 6.41 -11.18 -2.86
C LYS A 73 5.75 -9.80 -2.95
N VAL A 74 4.45 -9.77 -2.73
CA VAL A 74 3.68 -8.54 -2.52
C VAL A 74 3.49 -8.30 -1.03
N LYS A 75 2.90 -9.27 -0.33
CA LYS A 75 2.58 -9.15 1.10
C LYS A 75 3.64 -9.82 1.98
N GLU A 76 3.61 -9.39 3.22
CA GLU A 76 4.47 -9.92 4.28
C GLU A 76 4.41 -11.44 4.36
N PRO A 77 5.55 -12.11 4.55
CA PRO A 77 5.60 -13.55 4.73
C PRO A 77 4.73 -14.02 5.90
N GLN A 78 3.89 -15.01 5.67
CA GLN A 78 3.02 -15.59 6.68
C GLN A 78 3.76 -16.64 7.55
N PRO A 79 3.21 -17.09 8.69
CA PRO A 79 3.89 -18.05 9.59
C PRO A 79 4.44 -19.29 8.90
N VAL A 80 3.69 -19.85 7.95
CA VAL A 80 4.11 -21.03 7.18
C VAL A 80 5.20 -20.73 6.15
N GLU A 81 5.45 -19.45 5.85
CA GLU A 81 6.45 -19.00 4.88
C GLU A 81 7.76 -18.62 5.57
N TRP A 82 7.74 -17.82 6.67
CA TRP A 82 8.99 -17.40 7.30
C TRP A 82 9.79 -18.56 7.92
N VAL A 83 9.13 -19.66 8.30
CA VAL A 83 9.82 -20.86 8.78
C VAL A 83 10.59 -21.61 7.67
N GLN A 84 10.34 -21.31 6.41
CA GLN A 84 11.03 -21.86 5.24
C GLN A 84 12.18 -20.95 4.78
N LEU A 85 12.30 -19.75 5.32
CA LEU A 85 13.40 -18.86 5.02
C LEU A 85 14.70 -19.37 5.65
N ARG A 86 15.82 -19.00 5.05
CA ARG A 86 17.15 -19.45 5.49
C ARG A 86 18.17 -18.32 5.51
N GLU A 87 19.24 -18.52 6.24
CA GLU A 87 20.37 -17.59 6.30
C GLU A 87 20.89 -17.24 4.89
N GLY A 88 21.17 -15.96 4.67
CA GLY A 88 21.66 -15.43 3.40
C GLY A 88 20.60 -15.26 2.32
N GLN A 89 19.39 -15.77 2.50
CA GLN A 89 18.28 -15.56 1.55
C GLN A 89 17.76 -14.14 1.63
N ILE A 90 17.54 -13.49 0.48
CA ILE A 90 16.94 -12.16 0.41
C ILE A 90 15.41 -12.32 0.35
N VAL A 91 14.70 -11.51 1.13
CA VAL A 91 13.24 -11.35 1.04
C VAL A 91 12.96 -9.91 0.63
N TYR A 92 12.30 -9.72 -0.49
CA TYR A 92 12.01 -8.42 -1.09
C TYR A 92 10.49 -8.27 -1.29
N THR A 93 9.82 -7.52 -0.39
CA THR A 93 8.36 -7.46 -0.27
C THR A 93 7.93 -6.33 0.66
N TYR A 94 6.62 -6.06 0.79
CA TYR A 94 6.11 -5.34 1.95
C TYR A 94 6.26 -6.19 3.20
N LEU A 95 6.68 -5.59 4.31
CA LEU A 95 6.90 -6.29 5.58
C LEU A 95 5.94 -5.86 6.68
N HIS A 96 5.68 -4.56 6.82
CA HIS A 96 4.81 -4.00 7.88
C HIS A 96 5.13 -4.56 9.27
N LEU A 97 6.41 -4.57 9.66
CA LEU A 97 6.89 -5.24 10.88
C LEU A 97 6.44 -4.59 12.20
N ALA A 98 6.21 -3.27 12.20
CA ALA A 98 5.92 -2.53 13.42
C ALA A 98 4.70 -3.08 14.21
N PRO A 99 3.59 -3.50 13.58
CA PRO A 99 2.45 -4.09 14.27
C PRO A 99 2.56 -5.62 14.48
N ASP A 100 3.58 -6.30 13.94
CA ASP A 100 3.68 -7.76 14.00
C ASP A 100 5.01 -8.27 14.59
N PRO A 101 5.11 -8.34 15.94
CA PRO A 101 6.29 -8.83 16.62
C PRO A 101 6.60 -10.32 16.32
N LYS A 102 5.59 -11.12 15.94
CA LYS A 102 5.82 -12.54 15.62
C LYS A 102 6.53 -12.70 14.29
N GLN A 103 6.09 -11.96 13.27
CA GLN A 103 6.75 -11.92 11.96
C GLN A 103 8.18 -11.38 12.09
N ALA A 104 8.38 -10.28 12.83
CA ALA A 104 9.71 -9.72 13.05
C ALA A 104 10.66 -10.77 13.66
N ARG A 105 10.20 -11.50 14.68
CA ARG A 105 10.98 -12.58 15.28
C ARG A 105 11.25 -13.72 14.31
N GLY A 106 10.23 -14.18 13.56
CA GLY A 106 10.40 -15.24 12.57
C GLY A 106 11.42 -14.89 11.49
N LEU A 107 11.44 -13.64 11.02
CA LEU A 107 12.46 -13.17 10.07
C LEU A 107 13.84 -13.09 10.69
N MET A 108 13.96 -12.65 11.94
CA MET A 108 15.24 -12.64 12.67
C MET A 108 15.77 -14.07 12.87
N ASP A 109 14.92 -14.98 13.32
CA ASP A 109 15.30 -16.38 13.59
C ASP A 109 15.77 -17.11 12.33
N SER A 110 15.22 -16.76 11.16
CA SER A 110 15.61 -17.34 9.88
C SER A 110 17.02 -16.92 9.40
N GLY A 111 17.56 -15.81 9.94
CA GLY A 111 18.83 -15.23 9.48
C GLY A 111 18.78 -14.60 8.08
N CYS A 112 17.61 -14.44 7.49
CA CYS A 112 17.43 -13.84 6.16
C CYS A 112 17.82 -12.36 6.12
N THR A 113 17.90 -11.82 4.89
CA THR A 113 18.02 -10.39 4.61
C THR A 113 16.69 -9.87 4.10
N ALA A 114 15.93 -9.17 4.94
CA ALA A 114 14.58 -8.72 4.60
C ALA A 114 14.56 -7.23 4.25
N ILE A 115 14.09 -6.93 3.04
CA ILE A 115 14.00 -5.59 2.46
C ILE A 115 12.53 -5.24 2.31
N ALA A 116 12.12 -4.20 3.07
CA ALA A 116 10.75 -3.70 3.08
C ALA A 116 10.54 -2.68 1.95
N TYR A 117 9.58 -2.92 1.08
CA TYR A 117 9.21 -1.96 0.04
C TYR A 117 8.84 -0.60 0.62
N GLU A 118 8.10 -0.58 1.73
CA GLU A 118 7.57 0.62 2.35
C GLU A 118 8.62 1.51 3.03
N THR A 119 9.88 1.06 3.12
CA THR A 119 10.96 1.86 3.73
C THR A 119 12.08 2.22 2.73
N VAL A 120 12.04 1.70 1.50
CA VAL A 120 12.92 2.17 0.41
C VAL A 120 12.57 3.62 0.10
N THR A 121 13.61 4.47 0.02
CA THR A 121 13.45 5.92 -0.21
C THR A 121 13.89 6.32 -1.62
N ASP A 122 13.70 7.59 -1.95
CA ASP A 122 14.28 8.23 -3.14
C ASP A 122 15.03 9.52 -2.77
N LYS A 123 15.68 10.14 -3.74
CA LYS A 123 16.46 11.40 -3.58
C LYS A 123 15.61 12.59 -3.10
N ARG A 124 14.29 12.51 -3.20
CA ARG A 124 13.35 13.56 -2.77
C ARG A 124 12.75 13.26 -1.39
N GLY A 125 13.19 12.17 -0.73
CA GLY A 125 12.61 11.70 0.54
C GLY A 125 11.27 11.01 0.38
N GLY A 126 10.85 10.67 -0.84
CA GLY A 126 9.67 9.89 -1.13
C GLY A 126 9.87 8.40 -0.87
N LEU A 127 8.76 7.64 -0.93
CA LEU A 127 8.72 6.19 -0.78
C LEU A 127 8.28 5.55 -2.11
N PRO A 128 9.20 5.40 -3.07
CA PRO A 128 8.87 5.06 -4.45
C PRO A 128 8.22 3.70 -4.62
N LEU A 129 8.44 2.75 -3.70
CA LEU A 129 7.84 1.43 -3.77
C LEU A 129 6.49 1.34 -3.02
N LEU A 130 6.19 2.32 -2.16
CA LEU A 130 4.88 2.45 -1.52
C LEU A 130 3.91 3.30 -2.38
N ALA A 131 4.44 4.29 -3.09
CA ALA A 131 3.64 5.23 -3.88
C ALA A 131 2.64 4.57 -4.84
N PRO A 132 2.98 3.51 -5.62
CA PRO A 132 2.03 2.87 -6.53
C PRO A 132 0.78 2.33 -5.83
N MET A 133 0.93 1.75 -4.64
CA MET A 133 -0.23 1.25 -3.87
C MET A 133 -1.05 2.38 -3.29
N SER A 134 -0.41 3.47 -2.90
CA SER A 134 -1.09 4.70 -2.47
C SER A 134 -1.88 5.36 -3.61
N GLU A 135 -1.35 5.34 -4.82
CA GLU A 135 -2.04 5.82 -6.03
C GLU A 135 -3.28 4.99 -6.35
N VAL A 136 -3.15 3.66 -6.31
CA VAL A 136 -4.27 2.73 -6.52
C VAL A 136 -5.32 2.92 -5.43
N ALA A 137 -4.92 2.96 -4.15
CA ALA A 137 -5.85 3.13 -3.04
C ALA A 137 -6.61 4.46 -3.12
N GLY A 138 -5.92 5.56 -3.44
CA GLY A 138 -6.55 6.86 -3.62
C GLY A 138 -7.60 6.88 -4.73
N ARG A 139 -7.34 6.25 -5.86
CA ARG A 139 -8.32 6.13 -6.96
C ARG A 139 -9.48 5.24 -6.57
N LEU A 140 -9.19 4.06 -6.03
CA LEU A 140 -10.20 3.08 -5.63
C LEU A 140 -11.12 3.61 -4.52
N SER A 141 -10.64 4.53 -3.66
CA SER A 141 -11.45 5.14 -2.60
C SER A 141 -12.69 5.86 -3.15
N ILE A 142 -12.61 6.46 -4.32
CA ILE A 142 -13.73 7.17 -4.97
C ILE A 142 -14.70 6.18 -5.62
N GLU A 143 -14.21 5.09 -6.21
CA GLU A 143 -15.08 4.02 -6.72
C GLU A 143 -15.87 3.37 -5.59
N ALA A 144 -15.20 3.08 -4.45
CA ALA A 144 -15.81 2.56 -3.25
C ALA A 144 -16.87 3.53 -2.68
N ALA A 145 -16.54 4.83 -2.59
CA ALA A 145 -17.47 5.85 -2.16
C ALA A 145 -18.70 5.93 -3.06
N GLY A 146 -18.51 5.91 -4.38
CA GLY A 146 -19.62 5.93 -5.35
C GLY A 146 -20.53 4.71 -5.23
N THR A 147 -19.97 3.56 -4.90
CA THR A 147 -20.75 2.35 -4.62
C THR A 147 -21.51 2.46 -3.30
N ALA A 148 -20.86 2.94 -2.24
CA ALA A 148 -21.46 3.11 -0.92
C ALA A 148 -22.54 4.21 -0.89
N LEU A 149 -22.44 5.25 -1.73
CA LEU A 149 -23.46 6.31 -1.85
C LEU A 149 -24.81 5.82 -2.39
N LYS A 150 -24.85 4.65 -3.05
CA LYS A 150 -26.09 4.09 -3.60
C LYS A 150 -27.05 3.70 -2.47
N ARG A 151 -28.35 3.95 -2.68
CA ARG A 151 -29.38 3.78 -1.65
C ARG A 151 -29.45 2.36 -1.07
N HIS A 152 -29.29 1.34 -1.90
CA HIS A 152 -29.32 -0.06 -1.47
C HIS A 152 -28.10 -0.49 -0.63
N ASN A 153 -27.04 0.34 -0.61
CA ASN A 153 -25.83 0.14 0.20
C ASN A 153 -25.82 1.05 1.46
N GLY A 154 -26.99 1.59 1.88
CA GLY A 154 -27.09 2.48 3.03
C GLY A 154 -26.83 3.95 2.72
N GLY A 155 -26.30 4.27 1.55
CA GLY A 155 -25.98 5.62 1.13
C GLY A 155 -27.21 6.49 0.87
N ARG A 156 -26.98 7.80 0.73
CA ARG A 156 -28.05 8.79 0.53
C ARG A 156 -28.65 8.80 -0.89
N GLY A 157 -28.21 7.92 -1.79
CA GLY A 157 -28.77 7.82 -3.15
C GLY A 157 -28.28 8.94 -4.08
N LEU A 158 -27.03 9.37 -3.94
CA LEU A 158 -26.44 10.47 -4.69
C LEU A 158 -25.45 9.94 -5.74
N LEU A 159 -25.47 10.51 -6.94
CA LEU A 159 -24.46 10.25 -7.96
C LEU A 159 -23.30 11.23 -7.78
N ILE A 160 -22.05 10.74 -7.77
CA ILE A 160 -20.86 11.57 -7.50
C ILE A 160 -20.79 12.78 -8.43
N GLY A 161 -20.97 12.59 -9.73
CA GLY A 161 -20.85 13.68 -10.72
C GLY A 161 -22.13 14.48 -10.96
N GLY A 162 -23.25 14.15 -10.28
CA GLY A 162 -24.56 14.75 -10.59
C GLY A 162 -24.99 14.46 -12.03
N VAL A 163 -25.96 15.23 -12.53
CA VAL A 163 -26.40 15.27 -13.93
C VAL A 163 -26.78 16.71 -14.30
N PRO A 164 -26.96 17.08 -15.56
CA PRO A 164 -27.40 18.42 -15.94
C PRO A 164 -28.62 18.87 -15.13
N GLY A 165 -28.50 20.00 -14.44
CA GLY A 165 -29.53 20.57 -13.57
C GLY A 165 -29.57 19.99 -12.14
N VAL A 166 -28.73 19.00 -11.80
CA VAL A 166 -28.60 18.43 -10.44
C VAL A 166 -27.15 18.56 -9.98
N GLN A 167 -26.95 19.08 -8.78
CA GLN A 167 -25.62 19.28 -8.21
C GLN A 167 -24.86 17.96 -8.01
N PRO A 168 -23.54 17.94 -8.21
CA PRO A 168 -22.71 16.79 -7.89
C PRO A 168 -22.53 16.60 -6.38
N ALA A 169 -21.95 15.47 -6.00
CA ALA A 169 -21.53 15.22 -4.63
C ALA A 169 -20.40 16.16 -4.21
N ARG A 170 -20.42 16.53 -2.92
CA ARG A 170 -19.30 17.22 -2.27
C ARG A 170 -18.37 16.20 -1.64
N VAL A 171 -17.16 16.12 -2.17
CA VAL A 171 -16.09 15.20 -1.73
C VAL A 171 -15.03 15.99 -0.97
N VAL A 172 -14.78 15.59 0.27
CA VAL A 172 -13.75 16.17 1.14
C VAL A 172 -12.62 15.17 1.32
N VAL A 173 -11.40 15.58 1.01
CA VAL A 173 -10.19 14.75 1.16
C VAL A 173 -9.34 15.34 2.27
N ILE A 174 -9.06 14.55 3.32
CA ILE A 174 -8.23 14.96 4.45
C ILE A 174 -6.86 14.29 4.31
N GLY A 175 -5.84 15.10 4.01
CA GLY A 175 -4.48 14.70 3.67
C GLY A 175 -4.18 14.84 2.19
N GLY A 176 -3.23 15.71 1.86
CA GLY A 176 -2.81 16.03 0.49
C GLY A 176 -1.63 15.19 -0.03
N GLY A 177 -1.33 14.04 0.59
CA GLY A 177 -0.29 13.11 0.16
C GLY A 177 -0.64 12.40 -1.16
N VAL A 178 0.05 11.29 -1.46
CA VAL A 178 -0.18 10.51 -2.70
C VAL A 178 -1.63 10.03 -2.77
N VAL A 179 -2.13 9.39 -1.71
CA VAL A 179 -3.53 8.89 -1.64
C VAL A 179 -4.52 10.01 -1.92
N GLY A 180 -4.43 11.12 -1.17
CA GLY A 180 -5.40 12.21 -1.27
C GLY A 180 -5.35 12.92 -2.62
N THR A 181 -4.16 13.09 -3.21
CA THR A 181 -4.02 13.65 -4.56
C THR A 181 -4.74 12.79 -5.61
N HIS A 182 -4.59 11.46 -5.53
CA HIS A 182 -5.24 10.55 -6.47
C HIS A 182 -6.74 10.40 -6.21
N ALA A 183 -7.20 10.48 -4.96
CA ALA A 183 -8.61 10.58 -4.62
C ALA A 183 -9.25 11.86 -5.19
N ALA A 184 -8.63 13.01 -4.94
CA ALA A 184 -9.09 14.29 -5.48
C ALA A 184 -9.13 14.30 -7.02
N ARG A 185 -8.12 13.72 -7.67
CA ARG A 185 -8.06 13.59 -9.14
C ARG A 185 -9.22 12.78 -9.70
N MET A 186 -9.53 11.63 -9.08
CA MET A 186 -10.65 10.79 -9.51
C MET A 186 -11.99 11.47 -9.27
N ALA A 187 -12.20 12.06 -8.08
CA ALA A 187 -13.44 12.75 -7.75
C ALA A 187 -13.69 13.93 -8.71
N THR A 188 -12.67 14.73 -8.99
CA THR A 188 -12.74 15.84 -9.96
C THR A 188 -13.01 15.33 -11.37
N GLY A 189 -12.36 14.22 -11.78
CA GLY A 189 -12.59 13.58 -13.08
C GLY A 189 -14.03 13.07 -13.26
N LEU A 190 -14.69 12.68 -12.18
CA LEU A 190 -16.11 12.31 -12.17
C LEU A 190 -17.06 13.52 -12.09
N GLY A 191 -16.54 14.73 -11.94
CA GLY A 191 -17.35 15.96 -11.87
C GLY A 191 -17.83 16.33 -10.47
N ALA A 192 -17.26 15.77 -9.41
CA ALA A 192 -17.58 16.15 -8.03
C ALA A 192 -17.10 17.56 -7.68
N GLU A 193 -17.73 18.18 -6.67
CA GLU A 193 -17.19 19.35 -5.98
C GLU A 193 -16.17 18.86 -4.93
N VAL A 194 -14.87 19.23 -5.10
CA VAL A 194 -13.79 18.65 -4.30
C VAL A 194 -13.10 19.70 -3.44
N SER A 195 -12.93 19.40 -2.15
CA SER A 195 -12.05 20.12 -1.23
C SER A 195 -10.96 19.17 -0.72
N ILE A 196 -9.71 19.65 -0.67
CA ILE A 196 -8.57 18.91 -0.09
C ILE A 196 -7.95 19.71 1.06
N LEU A 197 -7.73 19.05 2.20
CA LEU A 197 -7.16 19.65 3.39
C LEU A 197 -5.77 19.07 3.68
N ASP A 198 -4.81 19.94 3.96
CA ASP A 198 -3.46 19.56 4.40
C ASP A 198 -2.89 20.59 5.39
N ARG A 199 -1.92 20.18 6.22
CA ARG A 199 -1.22 21.09 7.14
C ARG A 199 0.03 21.73 6.53
N SER A 200 0.46 21.29 5.36
CA SER A 200 1.63 21.79 4.66
C SER A 200 1.23 22.87 3.65
N ILE A 201 1.52 24.12 3.93
CA ILE A 201 1.29 25.21 2.97
C ILE A 201 2.05 24.99 1.65
N PRO A 202 3.32 24.55 1.64
CA PRO A 202 3.99 24.18 0.39
C PRO A 202 3.20 23.13 -0.40
N ARG A 203 2.69 22.08 0.29
CA ARG A 203 1.89 21.06 -0.38
C ARG A 203 0.57 21.59 -0.93
N LEU A 204 -0.10 22.48 -0.21
CA LEU A 204 -1.34 23.11 -0.70
C LEU A 204 -1.09 23.95 -1.97
N ARG A 205 0.07 24.64 -2.08
CA ARG A 205 0.45 25.35 -3.31
C ARG A 205 0.66 24.39 -4.49
N GLU A 206 1.39 23.31 -4.28
CA GLU A 206 1.57 22.26 -5.31
C GLU A 206 0.23 21.68 -5.78
N LEU A 207 -0.72 21.47 -4.86
CA LEU A 207 -2.05 20.95 -5.18
C LEU A 207 -2.90 22.00 -5.94
N ASP A 208 -2.80 23.26 -5.57
CA ASP A 208 -3.49 24.37 -6.24
C ASP A 208 -3.03 24.47 -7.70
N GLU A 209 -1.71 24.47 -7.92
CA GLU A 209 -1.12 24.44 -9.25
C GLU A 209 -1.52 23.18 -10.04
N LEU A 210 -1.46 21.99 -9.41
CA LEU A 210 -1.79 20.71 -10.05
C LEU A 210 -3.23 20.64 -10.55
N PHE A 211 -4.15 21.19 -9.77
CA PHE A 211 -5.59 21.11 -10.06
C PHE A 211 -6.16 22.35 -10.75
N GLU A 212 -5.36 23.40 -10.92
CA GLU A 212 -5.74 24.60 -11.70
C GLU A 212 -7.09 25.19 -11.22
N GLY A 213 -7.29 25.27 -9.91
CA GLY A 213 -8.52 25.79 -9.29
C GLY A 213 -9.72 24.86 -9.34
N ARG A 214 -9.63 23.65 -9.92
CA ARG A 214 -10.72 22.68 -9.95
C ARG A 214 -10.94 21.96 -8.61
N VAL A 215 -9.98 22.04 -7.71
CA VAL A 215 -10.05 21.52 -6.33
C VAL A 215 -9.81 22.68 -5.37
N ARG A 216 -10.67 22.82 -4.38
CA ARG A 216 -10.48 23.83 -3.33
C ARG A 216 -9.45 23.31 -2.32
N THR A 217 -8.36 24.03 -2.14
CA THR A 217 -7.35 23.72 -1.11
C THR A 217 -7.65 24.46 0.19
N ARG A 218 -7.53 23.79 1.35
CA ARG A 218 -7.71 24.37 2.67
C ARG A 218 -6.64 23.94 3.65
N PHE A 219 -6.21 24.86 4.51
CA PHE A 219 -5.33 24.51 5.62
C PHE A 219 -6.13 23.72 6.67
N SER A 220 -5.60 22.56 7.09
CA SER A 220 -6.28 21.58 7.94
C SER A 220 -6.22 22.00 9.42
N THR A 221 -7.16 22.87 9.85
CA THR A 221 -7.47 23.12 11.26
C THR A 221 -8.67 22.27 11.69
N ILE A 222 -8.88 22.15 13.00
CA ILE A 222 -10.08 21.47 13.54
C ILE A 222 -11.33 22.12 12.99
N GLU A 223 -11.43 23.45 13.05
CA GLU A 223 -12.56 24.21 12.53
C GLU A 223 -12.79 23.98 11.02
N ALA A 224 -11.71 23.97 10.23
CA ALA A 224 -11.80 23.73 8.78
C ALA A 224 -12.33 22.30 8.48
N ILE A 225 -11.88 21.31 9.24
CA ILE A 225 -12.38 19.93 9.12
C ILE A 225 -13.85 19.88 9.47
N GLU A 226 -14.28 20.46 10.59
CA GLU A 226 -15.70 20.49 11.03
C GLU A 226 -16.59 21.11 9.97
N GLN A 227 -16.21 22.27 9.44
CA GLN A 227 -17.00 22.99 8.40
C GLN A 227 -17.14 22.17 7.12
N GLU A 228 -16.07 21.54 6.65
CA GLU A 228 -16.09 20.73 5.42
C GLU A 228 -16.88 19.42 5.63
N VAL A 229 -16.66 18.73 6.76
CA VAL A 229 -17.33 17.46 7.09
C VAL A 229 -18.84 17.64 7.23
N PHE A 230 -19.30 18.75 7.84
CA PHE A 230 -20.72 19.08 7.98
C PHE A 230 -21.46 19.11 6.63
N THR A 231 -20.81 19.58 5.57
CA THR A 231 -21.42 19.73 4.25
C THR A 231 -21.09 18.59 3.29
N ALA A 232 -20.20 17.67 3.67
CA ALA A 232 -19.72 16.58 2.83
C ALA A 232 -20.82 15.53 2.53
N ASP A 233 -20.74 14.96 1.35
CA ASP A 233 -21.45 13.74 0.97
C ASP A 233 -20.49 12.54 1.04
N VAL A 234 -19.19 12.80 0.81
CA VAL A 234 -18.09 11.82 0.92
C VAL A 234 -16.91 12.46 1.64
N VAL A 235 -16.32 11.74 2.59
CA VAL A 235 -15.05 12.10 3.22
C VAL A 235 -14.02 10.99 3.00
N ILE A 236 -12.85 11.35 2.48
CA ILE A 236 -11.71 10.44 2.29
C ILE A 236 -10.64 10.75 3.33
N GLY A 237 -10.36 9.78 4.19
CA GLY A 237 -9.24 9.82 5.14
C GLY A 237 -7.95 9.34 4.48
N ALA A 238 -7.03 10.25 4.21
CA ALA A 238 -5.81 10.01 3.44
C ALA A 238 -4.54 10.49 4.17
N VAL A 239 -4.57 10.52 5.51
CA VAL A 239 -3.43 10.93 6.31
C VAL A 239 -2.59 9.71 6.71
N LEU A 240 -1.36 9.71 6.29
CA LEU A 240 -0.36 8.70 6.64
C LEU A 240 0.76 9.38 7.44
N VAL A 241 1.10 8.81 8.62
CA VAL A 241 2.26 9.22 9.39
C VAL A 241 3.26 8.07 9.36
N PRO A 242 4.41 8.22 8.67
CA PRO A 242 5.39 7.14 8.58
C PRO A 242 5.84 6.65 9.96
N GLY A 243 5.70 5.34 10.23
CA GLY A 243 6.14 4.72 11.48
C GLY A 243 5.27 5.01 12.72
N ALA A 244 4.12 5.70 12.57
CA ALA A 244 3.21 5.99 13.68
C ALA A 244 1.74 5.73 13.30
N SER A 245 0.88 5.65 14.32
CA SER A 245 -0.57 5.57 14.11
C SER A 245 -1.11 6.87 13.50
N ALA A 246 -2.10 6.76 12.63
CA ALA A 246 -2.79 7.92 12.08
C ALA A 246 -3.51 8.72 13.20
N PRO A 247 -3.47 10.08 13.16
CA PRO A 247 -4.22 10.89 14.12
C PRO A 247 -5.73 10.76 13.87
N LYS A 248 -6.53 10.77 14.95
CA LYS A 248 -7.99 10.77 14.84
C LYS A 248 -8.49 12.18 14.49
N LEU A 249 -8.85 12.39 13.22
CA LEU A 249 -9.21 13.71 12.67
C LEU A 249 -10.72 13.97 12.69
N ILE A 250 -11.54 12.92 12.63
CA ILE A 250 -13.00 13.01 12.76
C ILE A 250 -13.43 12.26 14.01
N SER A 251 -14.04 13.01 14.93
CA SER A 251 -14.61 12.45 16.16
C SER A 251 -15.99 11.84 15.92
N ARG A 252 -16.43 11.02 16.87
CA ARG A 252 -17.80 10.49 16.87
C ARG A 252 -18.86 11.61 16.94
N GLU A 253 -18.54 12.74 17.57
CA GLU A 253 -19.45 13.89 17.64
C GLU A 253 -19.62 14.57 16.29
N MET A 254 -18.52 14.75 15.54
CA MET A 254 -18.57 15.30 14.18
C MET A 254 -19.46 14.46 13.25
N LEU A 255 -19.46 13.12 13.41
CA LEU A 255 -20.33 12.25 12.59
C LEU A 255 -21.81 12.53 12.77
N LYS A 256 -22.25 12.98 13.96
CA LYS A 256 -23.67 13.33 14.21
C LYS A 256 -24.11 14.55 13.41
N SER A 257 -23.17 15.41 13.01
CA SER A 257 -23.43 16.59 12.19
C SER A 257 -23.41 16.33 10.69
N MET A 258 -22.93 15.15 10.28
CA MET A 258 -22.89 14.76 8.86
C MET A 258 -24.29 14.47 8.31
N LYS A 259 -24.44 14.62 7.02
CA LYS A 259 -25.71 14.30 6.34
C LYS A 259 -25.99 12.80 6.43
N PRO A 260 -27.22 12.37 6.79
CA PRO A 260 -27.56 10.94 6.79
C PRO A 260 -27.31 10.26 5.44
N GLY A 261 -26.69 9.09 5.48
CA GLY A 261 -26.29 8.33 4.30
C GLY A 261 -25.04 8.88 3.57
N SER A 262 -24.35 9.89 4.15
CA SER A 262 -23.00 10.24 3.68
C SER A 262 -22.02 9.09 3.91
N VAL A 263 -20.90 9.12 3.21
CA VAL A 263 -19.90 8.04 3.20
C VAL A 263 -18.57 8.55 3.71
N ILE A 264 -17.93 7.80 4.59
CA ILE A 264 -16.50 7.99 4.90
C ILE A 264 -15.70 6.79 4.43
N VAL A 265 -14.57 7.06 3.79
CA VAL A 265 -13.60 6.05 3.35
C VAL A 265 -12.29 6.28 4.06
N ASP A 266 -11.89 5.34 4.91
CA ASP A 266 -10.64 5.44 5.66
C ASP A 266 -9.54 4.62 4.96
N VAL A 267 -8.75 5.30 4.14
CA VAL A 267 -7.63 4.66 3.44
C VAL A 267 -6.44 4.42 4.37
N ALA A 268 -6.38 5.13 5.51
CA ALA A 268 -5.35 4.97 6.52
C ALA A 268 -5.63 3.82 7.50
N ILE A 269 -6.62 2.97 7.23
CA ILE A 269 -7.08 1.92 8.15
C ILE A 269 -5.98 0.95 8.54
N ASP A 270 -5.04 0.63 7.66
CA ASP A 270 -3.89 -0.24 7.94
C ASP A 270 -2.97 0.33 9.04
N GLN A 271 -3.06 1.64 9.33
CA GLN A 271 -2.37 2.34 10.41
C GLN A 271 -3.31 2.74 11.56
N GLY A 272 -4.39 2.01 11.75
CA GLY A 272 -5.38 2.24 12.80
C GLY A 272 -6.48 3.23 12.43
N GLY A 273 -6.46 3.77 11.21
CA GLY A 273 -7.46 4.71 10.69
C GLY A 273 -7.40 6.11 11.26
N CYS A 274 -7.85 7.10 10.49
CA CYS A 274 -7.86 8.51 10.89
C CYS A 274 -9.22 9.03 11.40
N PHE A 275 -10.20 8.15 11.57
CA PHE A 275 -11.47 8.49 12.20
C PHE A 275 -11.63 7.73 13.52
N GLU A 276 -12.26 8.36 14.51
CA GLU A 276 -12.47 7.74 15.83
C GLU A 276 -13.27 6.44 15.75
N THR A 277 -14.21 6.37 14.81
CA THR A 277 -15.12 5.24 14.62
C THR A 277 -14.62 4.21 13.61
N SER A 278 -13.42 4.40 13.04
CA SER A 278 -12.84 3.46 12.08
C SER A 278 -12.52 2.11 12.71
N ARG A 279 -12.96 1.05 12.06
CA ARG A 279 -12.57 -0.33 12.32
C ARG A 279 -12.32 -1.04 11.00
N ALA A 280 -11.30 -1.87 10.93
CA ALA A 280 -10.97 -2.59 9.71
C ALA A 280 -12.12 -3.49 9.25
N THR A 281 -12.37 -3.47 7.94
CA THR A 281 -13.33 -4.33 7.23
C THR A 281 -12.61 -5.13 6.15
N THR A 282 -13.34 -6.01 5.46
CA THR A 282 -12.79 -6.88 4.42
C THR A 282 -13.50 -6.62 3.08
N HIS A 283 -12.95 -7.12 1.99
CA HIS A 283 -13.62 -7.06 0.68
C HIS A 283 -14.94 -7.84 0.64
N ALA A 284 -15.13 -8.84 1.50
CA ALA A 284 -16.36 -9.62 1.59
C ALA A 284 -17.48 -8.90 2.36
N ASP A 285 -17.12 -8.09 3.36
CA ASP A 285 -18.03 -7.24 4.16
C ASP A 285 -17.41 -5.85 4.30
N PRO A 286 -17.53 -4.99 3.25
CA PRO A 286 -16.70 -3.81 3.13
C PRO A 286 -17.19 -2.60 3.93
N THR A 287 -18.48 -2.58 4.35
CA THR A 287 -19.07 -1.39 4.95
C THR A 287 -19.80 -1.68 6.25
N TYR A 288 -19.92 -0.67 7.09
CA TYR A 288 -20.79 -0.64 8.26
C TYR A 288 -21.32 0.78 8.48
N GLU A 289 -22.33 0.93 9.31
CA GLU A 289 -22.94 2.21 9.59
C GLU A 289 -22.70 2.65 11.05
N VAL A 290 -22.38 3.92 11.25
CA VAL A 290 -22.34 4.58 12.57
C VAL A 290 -23.01 5.96 12.44
N ASN A 291 -23.98 6.25 13.27
CA ASN A 291 -24.72 7.52 13.26
C ASN A 291 -25.28 7.90 11.87
N CYS A 292 -25.86 6.94 11.15
CA CYS A 292 -26.36 7.10 9.78
C CYS A 292 -25.28 7.50 8.76
N VAL A 293 -24.01 7.28 9.04
CA VAL A 293 -22.89 7.48 8.11
C VAL A 293 -22.29 6.13 7.73
N VAL A 294 -22.19 5.86 6.43
CA VAL A 294 -21.62 4.62 5.91
C VAL A 294 -20.10 4.70 5.97
N HIS A 295 -19.48 3.71 6.59
CA HIS A 295 -18.03 3.58 6.71
C HIS A 295 -17.53 2.50 5.76
N TYR A 296 -16.52 2.83 4.94
CA TYR A 296 -15.74 1.90 4.15
C TYR A 296 -14.30 1.93 4.66
N CYS A 297 -13.87 0.86 5.32
CA CYS A 297 -12.57 0.77 5.98
C CYS A 297 -11.84 -0.54 5.62
N VAL A 298 -11.89 -0.91 4.34
CA VAL A 298 -11.29 -2.16 3.86
C VAL A 298 -9.78 -2.07 3.93
N ALA A 299 -9.17 -2.94 4.71
CA ALA A 299 -7.72 -3.13 4.71
C ALA A 299 -7.26 -3.71 3.38
N ASN A 300 -6.09 -3.29 2.91
CA ASN A 300 -5.52 -3.78 1.66
C ASN A 300 -6.39 -3.49 0.41
N MET A 301 -6.95 -2.28 0.31
CA MET A 301 -7.76 -1.87 -0.85
C MET A 301 -7.12 -2.22 -2.22
N PRO A 302 -5.80 -2.03 -2.46
CA PRO A 302 -5.19 -2.35 -3.74
C PRO A 302 -5.27 -3.84 -4.14
N GLY A 303 -5.49 -4.76 -3.19
CA GLY A 303 -5.70 -6.18 -3.45
C GLY A 303 -6.93 -6.48 -4.30
N ALA A 304 -7.95 -5.60 -4.28
CA ALA A 304 -9.17 -5.75 -5.07
C ALA A 304 -8.97 -5.58 -6.57
N VAL A 305 -7.90 -4.92 -7.01
CA VAL A 305 -7.59 -4.66 -8.42
C VAL A 305 -6.21 -5.21 -8.78
N PRO A 306 -6.02 -6.53 -8.70
CA PRO A 306 -4.70 -7.16 -8.74
C PRO A 306 -3.96 -6.95 -10.06
N VAL A 307 -4.65 -6.84 -11.19
CA VAL A 307 -4.04 -6.58 -12.51
C VAL A 307 -3.33 -5.22 -12.49
N THR A 308 -4.04 -4.17 -12.12
CA THR A 308 -3.48 -2.80 -12.04
C THR A 308 -2.39 -2.72 -10.97
N SER A 309 -2.67 -3.28 -9.80
CA SER A 309 -1.77 -3.18 -8.65
C SER A 309 -0.46 -3.94 -8.87
N SER A 310 -0.48 -5.16 -9.43
CA SER A 310 0.73 -5.91 -9.71
C SER A 310 1.59 -5.23 -10.77
N GLN A 311 0.97 -4.70 -11.84
CA GLN A 311 1.69 -3.98 -12.87
C GLN A 311 2.33 -2.70 -12.32
N ALA A 312 1.57 -1.89 -11.56
CA ALA A 312 2.07 -0.65 -10.98
C ALA A 312 3.21 -0.91 -9.98
N LEU A 313 3.07 -1.95 -9.13
CA LEU A 313 4.09 -2.34 -8.18
C LEU A 313 5.36 -2.81 -8.91
N ASN A 314 5.24 -3.70 -9.89
CA ASN A 314 6.39 -4.22 -10.63
C ASN A 314 7.14 -3.13 -11.38
N ASN A 315 6.47 -2.15 -11.96
CA ASN A 315 7.12 -1.01 -12.61
C ASN A 315 8.04 -0.24 -11.64
N ALA A 316 7.66 -0.16 -10.37
CA ALA A 316 8.45 0.52 -9.35
C ALA A 316 9.54 -0.38 -8.73
N THR A 317 9.23 -1.66 -8.46
CA THR A 317 10.13 -2.56 -7.76
C THR A 317 11.22 -3.15 -8.66
N LEU A 318 10.98 -3.26 -9.97
CA LEU A 318 11.87 -3.92 -10.92
C LEU A 318 13.31 -3.37 -10.91
N PRO A 319 13.57 -2.05 -10.95
CA PRO A 319 14.94 -1.53 -10.97
C PRO A 319 15.74 -1.93 -9.71
N PHE A 320 15.11 -1.85 -8.54
CA PHE A 320 15.73 -2.22 -7.27
C PHE A 320 15.91 -3.73 -7.15
N GLY A 321 14.91 -4.51 -7.57
CA GLY A 321 14.98 -5.96 -7.57
C GLY A 321 16.06 -6.50 -8.52
N LEU A 322 16.25 -5.91 -9.71
CA LEU A 322 17.34 -6.23 -10.62
C LEU A 322 18.71 -5.83 -10.02
N ALA A 323 18.80 -4.70 -9.33
CA ALA A 323 20.02 -4.33 -8.63
C ALA A 323 20.40 -5.35 -7.56
N LEU A 324 19.42 -5.84 -6.78
CA LEU A 324 19.60 -6.92 -5.81
C LEU A 324 19.99 -8.24 -6.49
N ALA A 325 19.32 -8.62 -7.57
CA ALA A 325 19.62 -9.85 -8.27
C ALA A 325 21.03 -9.85 -8.89
N ASN A 326 21.48 -8.71 -9.43
CA ASN A 326 22.79 -8.55 -10.06
C ASN A 326 23.94 -8.51 -9.06
N ARG A 327 23.75 -7.81 -7.92
CA ARG A 327 24.85 -7.46 -7.00
C ARG A 327 24.67 -8.01 -5.59
N GLY A 328 23.53 -8.66 -5.30
CA GLY A 328 23.25 -9.19 -3.97
C GLY A 328 23.31 -8.11 -2.89
N PHE A 329 23.93 -8.41 -1.78
CA PHE A 329 24.07 -7.50 -0.64
C PHE A 329 24.88 -6.23 -0.97
N ALA A 330 25.79 -6.27 -1.96
CA ALA A 330 26.54 -5.09 -2.39
C ALA A 330 25.62 -3.96 -2.90
N ALA A 331 24.49 -4.29 -3.53
CA ALA A 331 23.51 -3.29 -3.95
C ALA A 331 22.97 -2.47 -2.78
N ILE A 332 22.78 -3.10 -1.60
CA ILE A 332 22.29 -2.44 -0.39
C ILE A 332 23.38 -1.52 0.20
N ILE A 333 24.64 -1.91 0.10
CA ILE A 333 25.75 -1.10 0.60
C ILE A 333 25.96 0.14 -0.26
N GLU A 334 25.88 -0.02 -1.57
CA GLU A 334 26.16 1.05 -2.56
C GLU A 334 25.01 2.07 -2.69
N ASP A 335 23.75 1.64 -2.54
CA ASP A 335 22.60 2.51 -2.67
C ASP A 335 21.98 2.82 -1.29
N PRO A 336 22.14 4.05 -0.78
CA PRO A 336 21.56 4.46 0.52
C PRO A 336 20.05 4.41 0.54
N HIS A 337 19.39 4.54 -0.62
CA HIS A 337 17.94 4.48 -0.72
C HIS A 337 17.43 3.04 -0.61
N LEU A 338 18.11 2.10 -1.26
CA LEU A 338 17.82 0.68 -1.10
C LEU A 338 18.18 0.19 0.30
N ARG A 339 19.28 0.71 0.89
CA ARG A 339 19.70 0.44 2.27
C ARG A 339 18.61 0.84 3.28
N ALA A 340 17.89 1.93 3.05
CA ALA A 340 16.75 2.33 3.88
C ALA A 340 15.64 1.26 3.91
N GLY A 341 15.56 0.41 2.89
CA GLY A 341 14.66 -0.75 2.83
C GLY A 341 15.07 -1.89 3.75
N LEU A 342 16.31 -1.97 4.20
CA LEU A 342 16.82 -3.09 4.99
C LEU A 342 16.24 -3.05 6.42
N ASN A 343 15.35 -3.99 6.73
CA ASN A 343 14.68 -4.06 8.03
C ASN A 343 15.23 -5.17 8.93
N VAL A 344 15.61 -6.32 8.34
CA VAL A 344 16.22 -7.45 9.08
C VAL A 344 17.46 -7.92 8.32
N HIS A 345 18.53 -8.23 9.04
CA HIS A 345 19.73 -8.82 8.47
C HIS A 345 20.45 -9.70 9.49
N ARG A 346 20.68 -10.97 9.15
CA ARG A 346 21.43 -11.93 9.99
C ARG A 346 20.95 -11.92 11.46
N GLY A 347 19.64 -12.05 11.66
CA GLY A 347 19.04 -12.12 13.00
C GLY A 347 18.90 -10.79 13.75
N ARG A 348 19.17 -9.64 13.10
CA ARG A 348 19.14 -8.32 13.73
C ARG A 348 18.15 -7.38 13.07
N LEU A 349 17.50 -6.52 13.85
CA LEU A 349 16.68 -5.42 13.34
C LEU A 349 17.58 -4.24 12.96
N THR A 350 17.54 -3.86 11.70
CA THR A 350 18.37 -2.80 11.12
C THR A 350 17.60 -1.53 10.78
N TYR A 351 16.29 -1.50 11.04
CA TYR A 351 15.44 -0.32 10.86
C TYR A 351 14.95 0.20 12.22
N ARG A 352 15.39 1.43 12.57
CA ARG A 352 15.22 2.00 13.92
C ARG A 352 13.76 2.08 14.36
N ALA A 353 12.86 2.62 13.51
CA ALA A 353 11.46 2.81 13.88
C ALA A 353 10.74 1.49 14.18
N VAL A 354 11.08 0.40 13.48
CA VAL A 354 10.54 -0.93 13.78
C VAL A 354 11.09 -1.44 15.12
N ALA A 355 12.39 -1.31 15.37
CA ALA A 355 12.99 -1.75 16.61
C ALA A 355 12.38 -1.02 17.83
N GLU A 356 12.22 0.31 17.74
CA GLU A 356 11.59 1.13 18.77
C GLU A 356 10.12 0.74 19.00
N SER A 357 9.35 0.55 17.93
CA SER A 357 7.93 0.13 18.01
C SER A 357 7.74 -1.23 18.67
N LEU A 358 8.68 -2.15 18.47
CA LEU A 358 8.65 -3.50 19.04
C LEU A 358 9.33 -3.61 20.41
N GLY A 359 9.99 -2.55 20.88
CA GLY A 359 10.81 -2.58 22.12
C GLY A 359 12.02 -3.52 22.01
N LEU A 360 12.56 -3.71 20.78
CA LEU A 360 13.68 -4.58 20.50
C LEU A 360 14.95 -3.76 20.21
N GLN A 361 16.12 -4.43 20.28
CA GLN A 361 17.39 -3.78 20.04
C GLN A 361 17.54 -3.38 18.57
N PHE A 362 17.82 -2.11 18.32
CA PHE A 362 18.25 -1.62 17.02
C PHE A 362 19.74 -1.92 16.80
N SER A 363 20.05 -2.49 15.65
CA SER A 363 21.43 -2.83 15.26
C SER A 363 21.71 -2.24 13.88
N PRO A 364 22.28 -1.02 13.80
CA PRO A 364 22.59 -0.42 12.50
C PRO A 364 23.59 -1.27 11.73
N LEU A 365 23.46 -1.25 10.42
CA LEU A 365 24.49 -1.82 9.56
C LEU A 365 25.79 -1.03 9.76
N GLN A 366 26.85 -1.69 10.20
CA GLN A 366 28.14 -1.03 10.36
C GLN A 366 28.77 -0.81 8.97
N ASP A 367 29.22 0.42 8.70
CA ASP A 367 29.97 0.71 7.49
C ASP A 367 31.28 -0.09 7.51
N GLY A 368 31.45 -0.97 6.51
CA GLY A 368 32.66 -1.81 6.38
C GLY A 368 32.50 -3.30 6.66
N VAL A 369 31.31 -3.81 6.97
CA VAL A 369 31.08 -5.26 7.02
C VAL A 369 30.92 -5.77 5.58
N ALA A 370 32.00 -6.29 5.02
CA ALA A 370 31.94 -7.09 3.80
C ALA A 370 31.03 -8.30 4.01
N ALA A 371 30.34 -8.68 2.94
CA ALA A 371 29.38 -9.78 2.85
C ALA A 371 29.88 -11.11 3.41
#